data_920b74722ebadbab034b83a389a61e3e
#
_entry.id   920b74722ebadbab034b83a389a61e3e
#
_cell.length_a   1.000
_cell.length_b   1.000
_cell.length_c   1.000
_cell.angle_alpha   90.00
_cell.angle_beta   90.00
_cell.angle_gamma   90.00
#
_symmetry.space_group_name_H-M   'P 1'
#
loop_
_entity.id
_entity.type
_entity.pdbx_description
1 polymer ?
#
loop_
_entity_poly.entity_id
_entity_poly.type
_entity_poly.pdbx_seq_one_letter_code
_entity_poly.pdbx_strand_id
1 'polypeptide(L)'
;MDQAIKIQPVILCGGFGTRLFPLSTRDIPKQFIKIGTKGTLLEETLRRVELVTKSCQKKNYESYSPLLVMHKDHKLPPELVAHENGVIYETYANDTAVAVAKAALEIKKRYGDEDIIMLVLPADHYIENVEAFVYDISEGILSINEDNIVLFGIEPTAPDTKYGYIIPSINGVWFREKPDANTALELIKQRALWNSGIFSSRVDTVLSCLRNSPYNILDWVINPRDGKAPSFDVAVLQEYSKIYSHYCLRWRWSDVGTWESFTSIPEVKAEMEEASTIIMKDCKNVNVLNRSPGNVVIIGCDDLLVVTSGSDILIMPNKGDFNNQLKEIATRISK
;
A
#
# COMPACT_ATOMS: atom_id res chain seq x y z
N MET A 1 3.34 -32.32 -20.27
CA MET A 1 2.77 -31.76 -19.01
C MET A 1 2.93 -30.24 -19.13
N ASP A 2 1.83 -29.51 -19.12
CA ASP A 2 1.91 -28.06 -19.14
C ASP A 2 2.66 -27.63 -17.87
N GLN A 3 3.66 -26.79 -18.04
CA GLN A 3 4.46 -26.27 -16.93
C GLN A 3 3.54 -25.40 -16.05
N ALA A 4 3.55 -25.62 -14.74
CA ALA A 4 2.74 -24.85 -13.82
C ALA A 4 3.11 -23.35 -13.94
N ILE A 5 2.11 -22.49 -14.05
CA ILE A 5 2.32 -21.05 -14.07
C ILE A 5 2.80 -20.62 -12.67
N LYS A 6 3.80 -19.77 -12.62
CA LYS A 6 4.43 -19.34 -11.37
C LYS A 6 4.04 -17.93 -10.98
N ILE A 7 3.85 -17.70 -9.70
CA ILE A 7 3.50 -16.40 -9.14
C ILE A 7 4.67 -15.88 -8.31
N GLN A 8 5.14 -14.67 -8.60
CA GLN A 8 6.09 -13.95 -7.76
C GLN A 8 5.40 -12.78 -7.08
N PRO A 9 5.08 -12.87 -5.79
CA PRO A 9 4.62 -11.72 -5.03
C PRO A 9 5.76 -10.70 -4.87
N VAL A 10 5.42 -9.41 -5.03
CA VAL A 10 6.30 -8.26 -4.85
C VAL A 10 5.62 -7.26 -3.94
N ILE A 11 6.22 -6.96 -2.81
CA ILE A 11 5.68 -6.05 -1.82
C ILE A 11 6.51 -4.77 -1.81
N LEU A 12 5.85 -3.64 -2.09
CA LEU A 12 6.49 -2.33 -2.15
C LEU A 12 6.52 -1.70 -0.76
N CYS A 13 7.71 -1.59 -0.18
CA CYS A 13 7.97 -1.12 1.19
C CYS A 13 8.74 0.22 1.21
N GLY A 14 8.65 1.04 0.16
CA GLY A 14 9.55 2.19 -0.05
C GLY A 14 9.21 3.46 0.73
N GLY A 15 7.98 3.64 1.19
CA GLY A 15 7.53 4.87 1.84
C GLY A 15 7.95 5.02 3.31
N PHE A 16 8.31 6.24 3.75
CA PHE A 16 8.55 6.53 5.17
C PHE A 16 7.25 6.74 5.97
N GLY A 17 6.18 7.17 5.31
CA GLY A 17 4.83 7.26 5.89
C GLY A 17 4.67 8.23 7.07
N THR A 18 5.45 9.30 7.13
CA THR A 18 5.58 10.23 8.28
C THR A 18 4.32 11.01 8.68
N ARG A 19 3.20 10.83 7.97
CA ARG A 19 1.89 11.47 8.31
C ARG A 19 1.25 10.89 9.58
N LEU A 20 1.67 9.71 10.02
CA LEU A 20 1.19 9.06 11.25
C LEU A 20 2.16 9.26 12.41
N PHE A 21 2.95 10.35 12.41
CA PHE A 21 3.76 10.73 13.57
C PHE A 21 2.83 10.86 14.82
N PRO A 22 3.19 10.35 15.99
CA PRO A 22 4.47 9.76 16.38
C PRO A 22 4.61 8.25 16.14
N LEU A 23 3.61 7.56 15.61
CA LEU A 23 3.71 6.12 15.35
C LEU A 23 4.64 5.80 14.17
N SER A 24 4.65 6.67 13.13
CA SER A 24 5.60 6.56 12.04
C SER A 24 6.65 7.64 12.14
N THR A 25 7.90 7.20 12.08
CA THR A 25 9.10 8.04 12.07
C THR A 25 10.00 7.59 10.93
N ARG A 26 11.17 8.23 10.79
CA ARG A 26 12.17 7.76 9.83
C ARG A 26 12.70 6.37 10.18
N ASP A 27 12.80 6.07 11.48
CA ASP A 27 13.30 4.78 12.00
C ASP A 27 12.20 3.70 12.02
N ILE A 28 10.94 4.11 12.12
CA ILE A 28 9.77 3.23 12.13
C ILE A 28 8.85 3.67 10.98
N PRO A 29 9.11 3.25 9.73
CA PRO A 29 8.22 3.51 8.60
C PRO A 29 6.81 2.96 8.82
N LYS A 30 5.82 3.55 8.14
CA LYS A 30 4.39 3.25 8.29
C LYS A 30 4.08 1.74 8.23
N GLN A 31 4.71 1.00 7.32
CA GLN A 31 4.48 -0.44 7.15
C GLN A 31 4.83 -1.27 8.40
N PHE A 32 5.60 -0.73 9.32
CA PHE A 32 5.95 -1.38 10.59
C PHE A 32 5.06 -0.94 11.77
N ILE A 33 4.04 -0.12 11.54
CA ILE A 33 3.05 0.21 12.57
C ILE A 33 2.16 -1.00 12.83
N LYS A 34 1.97 -1.35 14.09
CA LYS A 34 1.05 -2.40 14.53
C LYS A 34 -0.40 -1.93 14.43
N ILE A 35 -1.29 -2.86 14.09
CA ILE A 35 -2.74 -2.66 14.03
C ILE A 35 -3.38 -3.35 15.23
N GLY A 36 -3.65 -2.59 16.28
CA GLY A 36 -4.20 -3.13 17.53
C GLY A 36 -3.34 -4.27 18.04
N THR A 37 -3.96 -5.42 18.33
CA THR A 37 -3.30 -6.65 18.78
C THR A 37 -2.79 -7.54 17.64
N LYS A 38 -3.08 -7.19 16.37
CA LYS A 38 -2.55 -7.87 15.19
C LYS A 38 -1.08 -7.50 14.97
N GLY A 39 -0.47 -8.07 13.95
CA GLY A 39 0.87 -7.72 13.49
C GLY A 39 0.96 -6.30 12.92
N THR A 40 2.12 -5.97 12.39
CA THR A 40 2.33 -4.76 11.60
C THR A 40 1.58 -4.81 10.27
N LEU A 41 1.42 -3.67 9.60
CA LEU A 41 0.81 -3.61 8.26
C LEU A 41 1.53 -4.52 7.27
N LEU A 42 2.88 -4.60 7.34
CA LEU A 42 3.66 -5.51 6.49
C LEU A 42 3.43 -6.98 6.84
N GLU A 43 3.41 -7.35 8.12
CA GLU A 43 3.10 -8.73 8.53
C GLU A 43 1.71 -9.16 8.06
N GLU A 44 0.71 -8.28 8.20
CA GLU A 44 -0.63 -8.56 7.69
C GLU A 44 -0.67 -8.67 6.16
N THR A 45 0.17 -7.90 5.44
CA THR A 45 0.31 -8.02 3.99
C THR A 45 0.95 -9.34 3.60
N LEU A 46 2.03 -9.76 4.28
CA LEU A 46 2.68 -11.05 4.06
C LEU A 46 1.72 -12.22 4.33
N ARG A 47 0.94 -12.14 5.41
CA ARG A 47 -0.09 -13.14 5.74
C ARG A 47 -1.16 -13.24 4.64
N ARG A 48 -1.64 -12.11 4.13
CA ARG A 48 -2.61 -12.09 3.01
C ARG A 48 -2.02 -12.72 1.74
N VAL A 49 -0.78 -12.40 1.42
CA VAL A 49 -0.06 -12.98 0.26
C VAL A 49 0.07 -14.49 0.40
N GLU A 50 0.43 -15.00 1.59
CA GLU A 50 0.49 -16.44 1.85
C GLU A 50 -0.86 -17.14 1.61
N LEU A 51 -1.96 -16.53 2.03
CA LEU A 51 -3.31 -17.07 1.79
C LEU A 51 -3.69 -17.05 0.31
N VAL A 52 -3.34 -16.00 -0.42
CA VAL A 52 -3.53 -15.94 -1.89
C VAL A 52 -2.75 -17.04 -2.58
N THR A 53 -1.47 -17.19 -2.28
CA THR A 53 -0.63 -18.21 -2.92
C THR A 53 -1.13 -19.64 -2.63
N LYS A 54 -1.55 -19.91 -1.38
CA LYS A 54 -2.21 -21.18 -1.03
C LYS A 54 -3.53 -21.41 -1.81
N SER A 55 -4.30 -20.35 -2.06
CA SER A 55 -5.52 -20.42 -2.87
C SER A 55 -5.20 -20.76 -4.34
N CYS A 56 -4.18 -20.10 -4.90
CA CYS A 56 -3.73 -20.35 -6.28
C CYS A 56 -3.11 -21.73 -6.47
N GLN A 57 -2.40 -22.28 -5.49
CA GLN A 57 -1.86 -23.63 -5.52
C GLN A 57 -2.93 -24.70 -5.75
N LYS A 58 -4.13 -24.53 -5.19
CA LYS A 58 -5.29 -25.40 -5.44
C LYS A 58 -5.76 -25.41 -6.89
N LYS A 59 -5.32 -24.40 -7.68
CA LYS A 59 -5.65 -24.21 -9.09
C LYS A 59 -4.44 -24.47 -10.01
N ASN A 60 -3.46 -25.23 -9.54
CA ASN A 60 -2.25 -25.63 -10.26
C ASN A 60 -1.26 -24.50 -10.59
N TYR A 61 -1.23 -23.46 -9.74
CA TYR A 61 -0.19 -22.42 -9.77
C TYR A 61 0.87 -22.72 -8.71
N GLU A 62 2.13 -22.46 -9.02
CA GLU A 62 3.22 -22.45 -8.04
C GLU A 62 3.53 -21.03 -7.59
N SER A 63 4.20 -20.85 -6.46
CA SER A 63 4.51 -19.53 -5.95
C SER A 63 5.92 -19.48 -5.37
N TYR A 64 6.64 -18.42 -5.67
CA TYR A 64 7.89 -18.06 -5.02
C TYR A 64 7.66 -17.31 -3.71
N SER A 65 8.67 -17.29 -2.85
CA SER A 65 8.67 -16.43 -1.66
C SER A 65 8.58 -14.97 -2.04
N PRO A 66 7.85 -14.12 -1.29
CA PRO A 66 7.70 -12.71 -1.62
C PRO A 66 9.03 -11.96 -1.73
N LEU A 67 9.14 -11.06 -2.72
CA LEU A 67 10.19 -10.05 -2.79
C LEU A 67 9.72 -8.77 -2.10
N LEU A 68 10.57 -8.17 -1.28
CA LEU A 68 10.33 -6.89 -0.61
C LEU A 68 11.18 -5.82 -1.27
N VAL A 69 10.58 -4.78 -1.84
CA VAL A 69 11.34 -3.64 -2.37
C VAL A 69 11.36 -2.54 -1.32
N MET A 70 12.54 -2.24 -0.76
CA MET A 70 12.69 -1.37 0.40
C MET A 70 13.74 -0.29 0.18
N HIS A 71 13.58 0.86 0.84
CA HIS A 71 14.68 1.83 0.93
C HIS A 71 15.83 1.25 1.78
N LYS A 72 17.08 1.51 1.39
CA LYS A 72 18.28 0.97 2.08
C LYS A 72 18.40 1.39 3.56
N ASP A 73 17.79 2.53 3.93
CA ASP A 73 17.79 3.02 5.30
C ASP A 73 16.74 2.34 6.18
N HIS A 74 15.82 1.58 5.60
CA HIS A 74 14.85 0.78 6.35
C HIS A 74 15.50 -0.52 6.81
N LYS A 75 15.22 -0.90 8.05
CA LYS A 75 15.66 -2.19 8.62
C LYS A 75 14.44 -3.08 8.79
N LEU A 76 14.59 -4.34 8.39
CA LEU A 76 13.56 -5.33 8.71
C LEU A 76 13.51 -5.53 10.23
N PRO A 77 12.31 -5.55 10.82
CA PRO A 77 12.14 -6.00 12.19
C PRO A 77 12.68 -7.42 12.37
N PRO A 78 13.18 -7.79 13.57
CA PRO A 78 13.72 -9.13 13.83
C PRO A 78 12.79 -10.27 13.45
N GLU A 79 11.48 -10.06 13.57
CA GLU A 79 10.43 -11.03 13.24
C GLU A 79 10.36 -11.34 11.74
N LEU A 80 10.85 -10.43 10.89
CA LEU A 80 10.82 -10.53 9.43
C LEU A 80 12.17 -10.87 8.79
N VAL A 81 13.22 -11.14 9.57
CA VAL A 81 14.57 -11.48 9.07
C VAL A 81 14.55 -12.70 8.14
N ALA A 82 13.62 -13.63 8.31
CA ALA A 82 13.44 -14.75 7.39
C ALA A 82 13.19 -14.34 5.92
N HIS A 83 12.71 -13.11 5.69
CA HIS A 83 12.50 -12.54 4.36
C HIS A 83 13.71 -11.77 3.80
N GLU A 84 14.83 -11.66 4.52
CA GLU A 84 15.98 -10.84 4.14
C GLU A 84 16.56 -11.23 2.77
N ASN A 85 16.61 -12.52 2.44
CA ASN A 85 17.07 -13.01 1.14
C ASN A 85 16.17 -12.59 -0.04
N GLY A 86 14.94 -12.13 0.24
CA GLY A 86 14.00 -11.59 -0.73
C GLY A 86 14.00 -10.07 -0.82
N VAL A 87 14.87 -9.36 -0.11
CA VAL A 87 14.88 -7.89 -0.09
C VAL A 87 15.65 -7.33 -1.27
N ILE A 88 15.03 -6.40 -1.99
CA ILE A 88 15.63 -5.57 -3.03
C ILE A 88 15.75 -4.15 -2.49
N TYR A 89 16.98 -3.67 -2.31
CA TYR A 89 17.21 -2.34 -1.75
C TYR A 89 17.21 -1.24 -2.81
N GLU A 90 16.52 -0.14 -2.50
CA GLU A 90 16.58 1.11 -3.24
C GLU A 90 17.53 2.10 -2.55
N THR A 91 18.41 2.72 -3.33
CA THR A 91 19.36 3.72 -2.80
C THR A 91 18.71 5.09 -2.63
N TYR A 92 17.74 5.41 -3.47
CA TYR A 92 17.02 6.68 -3.52
C TYR A 92 15.51 6.42 -3.39
N ALA A 93 14.82 7.34 -2.74
CA ALA A 93 13.36 7.30 -2.60
C ALA A 93 12.68 7.74 -3.91
N ASN A 94 12.79 6.90 -4.94
CA ASN A 94 12.07 7.04 -6.19
C ASN A 94 10.62 6.56 -6.02
N ASP A 95 9.75 6.91 -6.97
CA ASP A 95 8.36 6.46 -6.93
C ASP A 95 8.22 5.00 -7.44
N THR A 96 7.03 4.45 -7.41
CA THR A 96 6.72 3.02 -7.59
C THR A 96 7.16 2.43 -8.94
N ALA A 97 7.28 3.22 -10.02
CA ALA A 97 7.76 2.70 -11.30
C ALA A 97 9.16 2.10 -11.22
N VAL A 98 10.09 2.75 -10.51
CA VAL A 98 11.47 2.28 -10.34
C VAL A 98 11.50 1.04 -9.46
N ALA A 99 10.71 1.01 -8.39
CA ALA A 99 10.59 -0.16 -7.50
C ALA A 99 10.08 -1.40 -8.27
N VAL A 100 9.02 -1.23 -9.07
CA VAL A 100 8.47 -2.30 -9.92
C VAL A 100 9.49 -2.76 -10.97
N ALA A 101 10.19 -1.82 -11.61
CA ALA A 101 11.24 -2.13 -12.60
C ALA A 101 12.38 -2.96 -11.99
N LYS A 102 12.87 -2.60 -10.80
CA LYS A 102 13.88 -3.36 -10.08
C LYS A 102 13.42 -4.79 -9.76
N ALA A 103 12.19 -4.93 -9.27
CA ALA A 103 11.63 -6.24 -8.97
C ALA A 103 11.52 -7.09 -10.24
N ALA A 104 10.99 -6.54 -11.34
CA ALA A 104 10.85 -7.25 -12.62
C ALA A 104 12.20 -7.71 -13.19
N LEU A 105 13.22 -6.84 -13.15
CA LEU A 105 14.58 -7.20 -13.58
C LEU A 105 15.22 -8.26 -12.68
N GLU A 106 15.03 -8.18 -11.37
CA GLU A 106 15.53 -9.18 -10.44
C GLU A 106 14.85 -10.55 -10.65
N ILE A 107 13.56 -10.58 -10.95
CA ILE A 107 12.83 -11.82 -11.29
C ILE A 107 13.43 -12.44 -12.56
N LYS A 108 13.64 -11.66 -13.63
CA LYS A 108 14.27 -12.15 -14.87
C LYS A 108 15.70 -12.66 -14.62
N LYS A 109 16.45 -11.98 -13.77
CA LYS A 109 17.80 -12.41 -13.39
C LYS A 109 17.80 -13.74 -12.65
N ARG A 110 16.83 -13.98 -11.74
CA ARG A 110 16.72 -15.22 -10.94
C ARG A 110 16.24 -16.40 -11.74
N TYR A 111 15.28 -16.19 -12.62
CA TYR A 111 14.47 -17.26 -13.21
C TYR A 111 14.54 -17.33 -14.74
N GLY A 112 15.28 -16.40 -15.38
CA GLY A 112 15.47 -16.39 -16.85
C GLY A 112 14.15 -16.19 -17.60
N ASP A 113 13.88 -17.06 -18.55
CA ASP A 113 12.70 -16.97 -19.44
C ASP A 113 11.48 -17.72 -18.91
N GLU A 114 11.44 -18.05 -17.61
CA GLU A 114 10.25 -18.64 -17.01
C GLU A 114 9.06 -17.69 -17.12
N ASP A 115 7.89 -18.27 -17.39
CA ASP A 115 6.63 -17.54 -17.44
C ASP A 115 6.12 -17.26 -16.01
N ILE A 116 6.33 -16.05 -15.55
CA ILE A 116 6.04 -15.65 -14.18
C ILE A 116 5.04 -14.50 -14.15
N ILE A 117 4.00 -14.65 -13.35
CA ILE A 117 3.06 -13.60 -12.99
C ILE A 117 3.60 -12.84 -11.77
N MET A 118 3.83 -11.54 -11.91
CA MET A 118 4.03 -10.64 -10.77
C MET A 118 2.68 -10.31 -10.13
N LEU A 119 2.61 -10.45 -8.80
CA LEU A 119 1.55 -9.87 -7.98
C LEU A 119 2.17 -8.76 -7.15
N VAL A 120 1.89 -7.51 -7.48
CA VAL A 120 2.48 -6.34 -6.82
C VAL A 120 1.49 -5.74 -5.83
N LEU A 121 1.94 -5.50 -4.60
CA LEU A 121 1.14 -4.97 -3.51
C LEU A 121 1.90 -3.89 -2.71
N PRO A 122 1.23 -2.83 -2.25
CA PRO A 122 1.76 -1.96 -1.20
C PRO A 122 1.86 -2.70 0.14
N ALA A 123 2.89 -2.40 0.92
CA ALA A 123 3.17 -3.01 2.23
C ALA A 123 2.26 -2.51 3.35
N ASP A 124 1.58 -1.38 3.15
CA ASP A 124 1.06 -0.51 4.20
C ASP A 124 -0.46 -0.25 4.11
N HIS A 125 -1.17 -1.09 3.34
CA HIS A 125 -2.62 -1.02 3.23
C HIS A 125 -3.33 -1.92 4.25
N TYR A 126 -4.42 -1.41 4.79
CA TYR A 126 -5.35 -2.17 5.63
C TYR A 126 -6.47 -2.78 4.78
N ILE A 127 -6.80 -4.03 5.06
CA ILE A 127 -7.92 -4.77 4.45
C ILE A 127 -8.61 -5.55 5.56
N GLU A 128 -9.88 -5.23 5.81
CA GLU A 128 -10.65 -5.85 6.89
C GLU A 128 -11.11 -7.26 6.49
N ASN A 129 -11.66 -7.40 5.29
CA ASN A 129 -12.17 -8.68 4.80
C ASN A 129 -11.12 -9.44 4.00
N VAL A 130 -10.31 -10.22 4.72
CA VAL A 130 -9.21 -11.00 4.14
C VAL A 130 -9.71 -12.12 3.21
N GLU A 131 -10.84 -12.73 3.50
CA GLU A 131 -11.41 -13.80 2.67
C GLU A 131 -11.83 -13.28 1.30
N ALA A 132 -12.52 -12.13 1.27
CA ALA A 132 -12.86 -11.48 0.01
C ALA A 132 -11.62 -11.04 -0.76
N PHE A 133 -10.59 -10.54 -0.08
CA PHE A 133 -9.32 -10.20 -0.68
C PHE A 133 -8.67 -11.41 -1.36
N VAL A 134 -8.54 -12.53 -0.64
CA VAL A 134 -7.94 -13.75 -1.18
C VAL A 134 -8.69 -14.26 -2.40
N TYR A 135 -10.02 -14.24 -2.35
CA TYR A 135 -10.87 -14.64 -3.47
C TYR A 135 -10.63 -13.74 -4.69
N ASP A 136 -10.78 -12.43 -4.54
CA ASP A 136 -10.70 -11.48 -5.65
C ASP A 136 -9.31 -11.44 -6.28
N ILE A 137 -8.22 -11.47 -5.48
CA ILE A 137 -6.85 -11.53 -6.01
C ILE A 137 -6.63 -12.85 -6.78
N SER A 138 -7.08 -13.98 -6.23
CA SER A 138 -6.93 -15.28 -6.90
C SER A 138 -7.66 -15.31 -8.24
N GLU A 139 -8.89 -14.80 -8.31
CA GLU A 139 -9.66 -14.72 -9.57
C GLU A 139 -9.02 -13.76 -10.56
N GLY A 140 -8.51 -12.60 -10.10
CA GLY A 140 -7.79 -11.67 -10.94
C GLY A 140 -6.52 -12.28 -11.55
N ILE A 141 -5.75 -13.05 -10.79
CA ILE A 141 -4.57 -13.77 -11.29
C ILE A 141 -4.95 -14.76 -12.40
N LEU A 142 -6.08 -15.47 -12.25
CA LEU A 142 -6.56 -16.43 -13.26
C LEU A 142 -7.01 -15.75 -14.58
N SER A 143 -7.29 -14.46 -14.56
CA SER A 143 -7.67 -13.68 -15.76
C SER A 143 -6.47 -13.12 -16.53
N ILE A 144 -5.24 -13.38 -16.06
CA ILE A 144 -4.02 -12.89 -16.73
C ILE A 144 -3.75 -13.72 -17.99
N ASN A 145 -3.58 -12.99 -19.09
CA ASN A 145 -3.14 -13.50 -20.37
C ASN A 145 -1.73 -12.96 -20.73
N GLU A 146 -1.30 -13.12 -21.98
CA GLU A 146 0.05 -12.80 -22.41
C GLU A 146 0.42 -11.32 -22.27
N ASP A 147 -0.55 -10.41 -22.39
CA ASP A 147 -0.25 -8.99 -22.53
C ASP A 147 -1.17 -8.05 -21.71
N ASN A 148 -1.92 -8.57 -20.75
CA ASN A 148 -2.74 -7.70 -19.91
C ASN A 148 -2.13 -7.35 -18.55
N ILE A 149 -2.58 -6.22 -18.00
CA ILE A 149 -2.38 -5.83 -16.59
C ILE A 149 -3.75 -5.87 -15.91
N VAL A 150 -3.87 -6.59 -14.83
CA VAL A 150 -5.09 -6.66 -14.02
C VAL A 150 -4.93 -5.75 -12.81
N LEU A 151 -5.78 -4.72 -12.70
CA LEU A 151 -5.86 -3.81 -11.55
C LEU A 151 -6.99 -4.26 -10.61
N PHE A 152 -6.80 -4.07 -9.32
CA PHE A 152 -7.81 -4.36 -8.31
C PHE A 152 -8.45 -3.06 -7.83
N GLY A 153 -9.67 -2.82 -8.31
CA GLY A 153 -10.38 -1.55 -8.11
C GLY A 153 -11.34 -1.61 -6.95
N ILE A 154 -11.31 -0.59 -6.10
CA ILE A 154 -12.16 -0.42 -4.92
C ILE A 154 -13.33 0.49 -5.25
N GLU A 155 -14.53 0.14 -4.78
CA GLU A 155 -15.70 1.00 -4.93
C GLU A 155 -15.55 2.29 -4.13
N PRO A 156 -15.62 3.47 -4.77
CA PRO A 156 -15.50 4.74 -4.10
C PRO A 156 -16.66 5.00 -3.13
N THR A 157 -16.35 5.42 -1.92
CA THR A 157 -17.34 5.85 -0.92
C THR A 157 -17.53 7.37 -0.92
N ALA A 158 -16.60 8.12 -1.53
CA ALA A 158 -16.61 9.57 -1.63
C ALA A 158 -15.74 10.05 -2.81
N PRO A 159 -15.87 11.30 -3.30
CA PRO A 159 -14.95 11.86 -4.30
C PRO A 159 -13.63 12.26 -3.65
N ASP A 160 -12.69 11.31 -3.54
CA ASP A 160 -11.36 11.56 -2.99
C ASP A 160 -10.36 11.93 -4.10
N THR A 161 -9.64 13.03 -3.90
CA THR A 161 -8.63 13.54 -4.84
C THR A 161 -7.23 12.94 -4.63
N LYS A 162 -7.07 12.08 -3.61
CA LYS A 162 -5.79 11.44 -3.27
C LYS A 162 -5.55 10.15 -4.04
N TYR A 163 -6.59 9.57 -4.63
CA TYR A 163 -6.53 8.28 -5.34
C TYR A 163 -6.55 8.44 -6.85
N GLY A 164 -5.92 7.48 -7.54
CA GLY A 164 -6.15 7.26 -8.96
C GLY A 164 -7.51 6.57 -9.18
N TYR A 165 -8.10 6.81 -10.35
CA TYR A 165 -9.40 6.26 -10.74
C TYR A 165 -9.25 5.35 -11.95
N ILE A 166 -9.85 4.16 -11.86
CA ILE A 166 -9.97 3.17 -12.92
C ILE A 166 -11.35 3.35 -13.55
N ILE A 167 -11.41 3.75 -14.80
CA ILE A 167 -12.63 4.16 -15.50
C ILE A 167 -13.03 3.05 -16.48
N PRO A 168 -14.18 2.37 -16.29
CA PRO A 168 -14.65 1.35 -17.21
C PRO A 168 -14.87 1.92 -18.62
N SER A 169 -14.49 1.15 -19.66
CA SER A 169 -14.71 1.47 -21.06
C SER A 169 -15.08 0.22 -21.85
N ILE A 170 -15.65 0.38 -23.04
CA ILE A 170 -16.02 -0.73 -23.94
C ILE A 170 -14.78 -1.55 -24.35
N ASN A 171 -13.61 -0.91 -24.45
CA ASN A 171 -12.37 -1.53 -24.92
C ASN A 171 -11.35 -1.78 -23.79
N GLY A 172 -11.78 -1.93 -22.54
CA GLY A 172 -10.91 -2.09 -21.39
C GLY A 172 -11.17 -1.04 -20.31
N VAL A 173 -10.12 -0.43 -19.75
CA VAL A 173 -10.25 0.64 -18.76
C VAL A 173 -9.32 1.80 -19.11
N TRP A 174 -9.71 3.00 -18.68
CA TRP A 174 -8.86 4.17 -18.65
C TRP A 174 -8.40 4.44 -17.23
N PHE A 175 -7.28 5.10 -17.08
CA PHE A 175 -6.74 5.46 -15.78
C PHE A 175 -6.59 6.99 -15.66
N ARG A 176 -6.97 7.54 -14.51
CA ARG A 176 -6.78 8.95 -14.17
C ARG A 176 -6.18 9.10 -12.80
N GLU A 177 -4.95 9.61 -12.75
CA GLU A 177 -4.27 9.86 -11.48
C GLU A 177 -4.76 11.14 -10.82
N LYS A 178 -5.16 11.06 -9.55
CA LYS A 178 -5.46 12.16 -8.63
C LYS A 178 -6.22 13.34 -9.28
N PRO A 179 -7.47 13.13 -9.74
CA PRO A 179 -8.27 14.17 -10.33
C PRO A 179 -8.64 15.26 -9.30
N ASP A 180 -9.08 16.42 -9.77
CA ASP A 180 -9.74 17.38 -8.89
C ASP A 180 -11.11 16.87 -8.40
N ALA A 181 -11.68 17.53 -7.38
CA ALA A 181 -12.91 17.05 -6.72
C ALA A 181 -14.12 16.98 -7.68
N ASN A 182 -14.25 17.90 -8.62
CA ASN A 182 -15.35 17.88 -9.59
C ASN A 182 -15.18 16.72 -10.56
N THR A 183 -13.99 16.53 -11.08
CA THR A 183 -13.65 15.40 -11.93
C THR A 183 -13.86 14.07 -11.19
N ALA A 184 -13.42 13.94 -9.93
CA ALA A 184 -13.62 12.75 -9.11
C ALA A 184 -15.12 12.41 -8.98
N LEU A 185 -15.98 13.42 -8.73
CA LEU A 185 -17.42 13.23 -8.62
C LEU A 185 -18.03 12.72 -9.95
N GLU A 186 -17.60 13.27 -11.08
CA GLU A 186 -18.07 12.82 -12.40
C GLU A 186 -17.60 11.39 -12.73
N LEU A 187 -16.37 11.02 -12.34
CA LEU A 187 -15.86 9.68 -12.52
C LEU A 187 -16.65 8.64 -11.71
N ILE A 188 -17.05 8.97 -10.48
CA ILE A 188 -17.90 8.08 -9.67
C ILE A 188 -19.27 7.85 -10.34
N LYS A 189 -19.86 8.87 -10.92
CA LYS A 189 -21.12 8.72 -11.68
C LYS A 189 -20.95 7.78 -12.89
N GLN A 190 -19.75 7.69 -13.46
CA GLN A 190 -19.38 6.77 -14.52
C GLN A 190 -18.98 5.38 -14.00
N ARG A 191 -19.20 5.08 -12.73
CA ARG A 191 -18.81 3.83 -12.05
C ARG A 191 -17.31 3.56 -12.06
N ALA A 192 -16.49 4.61 -12.05
CA ALA A 192 -15.07 4.47 -11.86
C ALA A 192 -14.76 3.93 -10.45
N LEU A 193 -13.68 3.15 -10.36
CA LEU A 193 -13.18 2.57 -9.11
C LEU A 193 -11.95 3.34 -8.64
N TRP A 194 -11.69 3.38 -7.35
CA TRP A 194 -10.38 3.78 -6.84
C TRP A 194 -9.34 2.73 -7.18
N ASN A 195 -8.15 3.17 -7.57
CA ASN A 195 -7.01 2.28 -7.71
C ASN A 195 -6.46 1.90 -6.32
N SER A 196 -6.47 0.61 -6.01
CA SER A 196 -5.89 0.09 -4.76
C SER A 196 -4.36 0.10 -4.74
N GLY A 197 -3.70 0.40 -5.87
CA GLY A 197 -2.26 0.22 -6.01
C GLY A 197 -1.81 -1.25 -6.09
N ILE A 198 -2.75 -2.19 -6.11
CA ILE A 198 -2.48 -3.62 -6.29
C ILE A 198 -2.73 -3.98 -7.75
N PHE A 199 -1.78 -4.71 -8.35
CA PHE A 199 -1.94 -5.20 -9.71
C PHE A 199 -1.23 -6.53 -9.94
N SER A 200 -1.63 -7.23 -10.99
CA SER A 200 -0.95 -8.44 -11.45
C SER A 200 -0.76 -8.39 -12.96
N SER A 201 0.35 -8.94 -13.43
CA SER A 201 0.68 -9.08 -14.86
C SER A 201 1.84 -10.04 -15.03
N ARG A 202 2.07 -10.52 -16.26
CA ARG A 202 3.32 -11.23 -16.56
C ARG A 202 4.52 -10.30 -16.45
N VAL A 203 5.64 -10.81 -15.98
CA VAL A 203 6.90 -10.05 -15.84
C VAL A 203 7.31 -9.41 -17.17
N ASP A 204 7.19 -10.16 -18.26
CA ASP A 204 7.59 -9.66 -19.60
C ASP A 204 6.70 -8.54 -20.10
N THR A 205 5.41 -8.58 -19.79
CA THR A 205 4.47 -7.47 -20.06
C THR A 205 4.86 -6.23 -19.27
N VAL A 206 5.13 -6.37 -17.97
CA VAL A 206 5.60 -5.25 -17.12
C VAL A 206 6.87 -4.64 -17.69
N LEU A 207 7.88 -5.45 -18.01
CA LEU A 207 9.14 -4.96 -18.59
C LEU A 207 8.95 -4.30 -19.96
N SER A 208 8.05 -4.83 -20.79
CA SER A 208 7.70 -4.22 -22.08
C SER A 208 7.06 -2.84 -21.88
N CYS A 209 6.11 -2.71 -20.97
CA CYS A 209 5.48 -1.43 -20.63
C CYS A 209 6.50 -0.40 -20.11
N LEU A 210 7.38 -0.81 -19.21
CA LEU A 210 8.41 0.06 -18.64
C LEU A 210 9.45 0.49 -19.68
N ARG A 211 9.77 -0.38 -20.64
CA ARG A 211 10.69 -0.08 -21.75
C ARG A 211 10.07 0.92 -22.73
N ASN A 212 8.79 0.81 -22.99
CA ASN A 212 8.05 1.68 -23.92
C ASN A 212 7.51 2.95 -23.24
N SER A 213 7.67 3.09 -21.92
CA SER A 213 7.26 4.27 -21.18
C SER A 213 8.06 5.51 -21.63
N PRO A 214 7.41 6.67 -21.82
CA PRO A 214 8.09 7.91 -22.23
C PRO A 214 9.05 8.45 -21.16
N TYR A 215 9.03 7.88 -19.95
CA TYR A 215 9.81 8.34 -18.79
C TYR A 215 11.17 7.63 -18.62
N ASN A 216 11.56 6.73 -19.55
CA ASN A 216 12.83 6.00 -19.49
C ASN A 216 13.09 5.32 -18.14
N ILE A 217 12.09 4.63 -17.60
CA ILE A 217 12.12 4.07 -16.23
C ILE A 217 13.31 3.12 -16.03
N LEU A 218 13.67 2.31 -17.04
CA LEU A 218 14.79 1.39 -16.91
C LEU A 218 16.14 2.11 -16.73
N ASP A 219 16.28 3.33 -17.26
CA ASP A 219 17.48 4.15 -17.03
C ASP A 219 17.65 4.55 -15.55
N TRP A 220 16.56 4.79 -14.83
CA TRP A 220 16.61 5.05 -13.39
C TRP A 220 17.11 3.86 -12.58
N VAL A 221 16.92 2.64 -13.08
CA VAL A 221 17.44 1.43 -12.44
C VAL A 221 18.93 1.23 -12.74
N ILE A 222 19.34 1.47 -13.99
CA ILE A 222 20.72 1.29 -14.46
C ILE A 222 21.62 2.39 -13.91
N ASN A 223 21.13 3.63 -13.89
CA ASN A 223 21.81 4.84 -13.42
C ASN A 223 21.06 5.44 -12.22
N PRO A 224 21.15 4.84 -11.03
CA PRO A 224 20.43 5.29 -9.86
C PRO A 224 20.80 6.73 -9.49
N ARG A 225 19.80 7.58 -9.32
CA ARG A 225 19.96 8.98 -8.97
C ARG A 225 18.84 9.47 -8.08
N ASP A 226 19.11 10.55 -7.34
CA ASP A 226 18.06 11.26 -6.60
C ASP A 226 17.16 12.01 -7.59
N GLY A 227 15.88 12.07 -7.29
CA GLY A 227 14.89 12.75 -8.11
C GLY A 227 13.47 12.19 -7.90
N LYS A 228 12.56 12.67 -8.74
CA LYS A 228 11.18 12.18 -8.77
C LYS A 228 10.94 11.43 -10.07
N ALA A 229 11.24 10.13 -10.08
CA ALA A 229 10.67 9.25 -11.09
C ALA A 229 9.14 9.23 -10.93
N PRO A 230 8.35 9.03 -12.00
CA PRO A 230 6.90 8.91 -11.87
C PRO A 230 6.50 7.62 -11.13
N SER A 231 5.27 7.59 -10.62
CA SER A 231 4.65 6.35 -10.17
C SER A 231 4.44 5.37 -11.33
N PHE A 232 4.24 4.10 -11.03
CA PHE A 232 3.88 3.10 -12.03
C PHE A 232 2.56 3.46 -12.73
N ASP A 233 1.64 4.05 -11.98
CA ASP A 233 0.35 4.52 -12.48
C ASP A 233 0.51 5.56 -13.60
N VAL A 234 1.39 6.54 -13.39
CA VAL A 234 1.68 7.59 -14.38
C VAL A 234 2.55 7.05 -15.53
N ALA A 235 3.56 6.26 -15.20
CA ALA A 235 4.53 5.80 -16.19
C ALA A 235 3.98 4.73 -17.14
N VAL A 236 3.00 3.95 -16.70
CA VAL A 236 2.48 2.79 -17.41
C VAL A 236 0.97 2.84 -17.56
N LEU A 237 0.20 2.96 -16.45
CA LEU A 237 -1.25 2.76 -16.53
C LEU A 237 -1.98 3.84 -17.31
N GLN A 238 -1.49 5.07 -17.37
CA GLN A 238 -2.10 6.13 -18.16
C GLN A 238 -1.92 5.93 -19.68
N GLU A 239 -0.86 5.20 -20.09
CA GLU A 239 -0.47 5.04 -21.48
C GLU A 239 -0.79 3.65 -22.05
N TYR A 240 -1.01 2.65 -21.20
CA TYR A 240 -1.20 1.28 -21.63
C TYR A 240 -2.67 0.95 -21.84
N SER A 241 -3.02 0.44 -23.02
CA SER A 241 -4.41 0.21 -23.42
C SER A 241 -4.98 -1.17 -23.04
N LYS A 242 -4.12 -2.14 -22.68
CA LYS A 242 -4.53 -3.51 -22.32
C LYS A 242 -4.62 -3.68 -20.81
N ILE A 243 -5.39 -2.81 -20.16
CA ILE A 243 -5.64 -2.87 -18.72
C ILE A 243 -7.04 -3.42 -18.51
N TYR A 244 -7.16 -4.31 -17.53
CA TYR A 244 -8.40 -4.86 -17.04
C TYR A 244 -8.55 -4.55 -15.57
N SER A 245 -9.77 -4.40 -15.08
CA SER A 245 -10.03 -4.20 -13.67
C SER A 245 -10.84 -5.35 -13.09
N HIS A 246 -10.44 -5.78 -11.90
CA HIS A 246 -11.21 -6.67 -11.05
C HIS A 246 -11.89 -5.84 -9.96
N TYR A 247 -13.21 -6.02 -9.78
CA TYR A 247 -13.99 -5.24 -8.82
C TYR A 247 -13.87 -5.84 -7.41
N CYS A 248 -13.33 -5.06 -6.47
CA CYS A 248 -13.11 -5.47 -5.08
C CYS A 248 -14.11 -4.77 -4.15
N LEU A 249 -15.36 -5.21 -4.19
CA LEU A 249 -16.49 -4.53 -3.52
C LEU A 249 -16.57 -4.80 -2.02
N ARG A 250 -15.88 -5.82 -1.51
CA ARG A 250 -16.07 -6.31 -0.14
C ARG A 250 -14.84 -6.21 0.75
N TRP A 251 -13.76 -5.57 0.29
CA TRP A 251 -12.49 -5.57 1.02
C TRP A 251 -12.51 -4.71 2.28
N ARG A 252 -13.31 -3.63 2.29
CA ARG A 252 -13.22 -2.58 3.31
C ARG A 252 -11.77 -2.11 3.44
N TRP A 253 -11.28 -1.55 2.34
CA TRP A 253 -9.90 -1.16 2.12
C TRP A 253 -9.62 0.25 2.62
N SER A 254 -8.39 0.47 3.11
CA SER A 254 -7.83 1.79 3.38
C SER A 254 -6.33 1.81 3.05
N ASP A 255 -5.87 2.91 2.45
CA ASP A 255 -4.44 3.18 2.30
C ASP A 255 -3.77 3.63 3.60
N VAL A 256 -4.54 3.83 4.67
CA VAL A 256 -4.07 4.28 6.00
C VAL A 256 -3.20 5.54 5.89
N GLY A 257 -3.60 6.49 5.05
CA GLY A 257 -2.82 7.69 4.72
C GLY A 257 -2.96 8.84 5.71
N THR A 258 -3.92 8.78 6.63
CA THR A 258 -4.24 9.85 7.58
C THR A 258 -4.58 9.30 8.95
N TRP A 259 -4.54 10.13 9.97
CA TRP A 259 -4.99 9.76 11.32
C TRP A 259 -6.45 9.34 11.36
N GLU A 260 -7.31 10.02 10.60
CA GLU A 260 -8.74 9.66 10.50
C GLU A 260 -8.90 8.23 9.97
N SER A 261 -8.20 7.88 8.88
CA SER A 261 -8.23 6.53 8.32
C SER A 261 -7.63 5.48 9.26
N PHE A 262 -6.57 5.82 10.01
CA PHE A 262 -5.94 4.92 10.97
C PHE A 262 -6.83 4.65 12.18
N THR A 263 -7.40 5.69 12.79
CA THR A 263 -8.28 5.54 13.98
C THR A 263 -9.66 4.95 13.65
N SER A 264 -10.05 4.93 12.37
CA SER A 264 -11.28 4.26 11.92
C SER A 264 -11.13 2.73 11.79
N ILE A 265 -9.90 2.21 11.83
CA ILE A 265 -9.64 0.76 11.79
C ILE A 265 -10.25 0.10 13.05
N PRO A 266 -11.09 -0.95 12.89
CA PRO A 266 -11.80 -1.56 14.03
C PRO A 266 -10.88 -1.98 15.18
N GLU A 267 -9.73 -2.58 14.88
CA GLU A 267 -8.76 -3.02 15.87
C GLU A 267 -8.09 -1.87 16.62
N VAL A 268 -7.83 -0.75 15.92
CA VAL A 268 -7.28 0.47 16.54
C VAL A 268 -8.35 1.15 17.39
N LYS A 269 -9.59 1.17 16.92
CA LYS A 269 -10.71 1.71 17.67
C LYS A 269 -10.94 0.94 18.97
N ALA A 270 -10.92 -0.39 18.92
CA ALA A 270 -11.01 -1.24 20.11
C ALA A 270 -9.83 -0.98 21.08
N GLU A 271 -8.59 -0.84 20.57
CA GLU A 271 -7.42 -0.49 21.37
C GLU A 271 -7.62 0.84 22.12
N MET A 272 -8.21 1.84 21.47
CA MET A 272 -8.49 3.15 22.10
C MET A 272 -9.62 3.08 23.14
N GLU A 273 -10.67 2.29 22.89
CA GLU A 273 -11.84 2.16 23.77
C GLU A 273 -11.56 1.29 25.01
N GLU A 274 -10.72 0.26 24.87
CA GLU A 274 -10.42 -0.72 25.93
C GLU A 274 -9.22 -0.35 26.82
N ALA A 275 -8.52 0.75 26.51
CA ALA A 275 -7.30 1.12 27.21
C ALA A 275 -7.57 1.62 28.63
N SER A 276 -7.28 0.80 29.63
CA SER A 276 -7.40 1.16 31.07
C SER A 276 -6.47 2.28 31.55
N THR A 277 -5.49 2.64 30.71
CA THR A 277 -4.54 3.73 30.96
C THR A 277 -5.05 5.10 30.52
N ILE A 278 -6.27 5.19 29.96
CA ILE A 278 -6.88 6.42 29.51
C ILE A 278 -8.00 6.81 30.48
N ILE A 279 -7.90 8.02 31.03
CA ILE A 279 -8.89 8.57 31.97
C ILE A 279 -9.37 9.91 31.39
N MET A 280 -10.66 9.98 31.04
CA MET A 280 -11.27 11.21 30.51
C MET A 280 -12.41 11.66 31.40
N LYS A 281 -12.48 12.98 31.69
CA LYS A 281 -13.56 13.60 32.43
C LYS A 281 -13.98 14.91 31.77
N ASP A 282 -15.30 15.11 31.63
CA ASP A 282 -15.90 16.30 31.02
C ASP A 282 -15.35 16.60 29.61
N CYS A 283 -15.22 15.55 28.76
CA CYS A 283 -14.68 15.61 27.42
C CYS A 283 -15.73 15.19 26.38
N LYS A 284 -15.70 15.79 25.19
CA LYS A 284 -16.54 15.40 24.04
C LYS A 284 -15.66 15.16 22.83
N ASN A 285 -15.92 14.08 22.08
CA ASN A 285 -15.25 13.77 20.82
C ASN A 285 -13.72 13.80 20.94
N VAL A 286 -13.17 13.21 22.00
CA VAL A 286 -11.74 13.07 22.23
C VAL A 286 -11.33 11.62 21.95
N ASN A 287 -10.42 11.45 21.01
CA ASN A 287 -9.83 10.17 20.67
C ASN A 287 -8.41 10.10 21.26
N VAL A 288 -8.10 9.02 21.97
CA VAL A 288 -6.80 8.84 22.61
C VAL A 288 -6.22 7.48 22.23
N LEU A 289 -5.05 7.47 21.62
CA LEU A 289 -4.26 6.28 21.38
C LEU A 289 -2.99 6.34 22.23
N ASN A 290 -2.97 5.55 23.30
CA ASN A 290 -1.83 5.53 24.23
C ASN A 290 -0.96 4.28 24.00
N ARG A 291 0.17 4.48 23.33
CA ARG A 291 1.21 3.45 23.12
C ARG A 291 2.50 3.73 23.91
N SER A 292 2.40 4.60 24.89
CA SER A 292 3.48 4.86 25.86
C SER A 292 3.17 4.21 27.21
N PRO A 293 4.18 3.91 28.03
CA PRO A 293 3.94 3.51 29.42
C PRO A 293 3.34 4.69 30.21
N GLY A 294 2.39 4.37 31.09
CA GLY A 294 1.75 5.36 31.97
C GLY A 294 0.33 5.76 31.53
N ASN A 295 -0.29 6.57 32.37
CA ASN A 295 -1.68 7.01 32.20
C ASN A 295 -1.75 8.30 31.39
N VAL A 296 -2.75 8.43 30.53
CA VAL A 296 -3.15 9.67 29.88
C VAL A 296 -4.44 10.16 30.54
N VAL A 297 -4.40 11.33 31.13
CA VAL A 297 -5.57 11.95 31.80
C VAL A 297 -5.95 13.22 31.04
N ILE A 298 -7.21 13.32 30.63
CA ILE A 298 -7.74 14.48 29.89
C ILE A 298 -8.99 14.97 30.60
N ILE A 299 -9.05 16.28 30.90
CA ILE A 299 -10.16 16.90 31.61
C ILE A 299 -10.60 18.17 30.87
N GLY A 300 -11.90 18.28 30.59
CA GLY A 300 -12.52 19.50 30.06
C GLY A 300 -12.05 19.87 28.65
N CYS A 301 -11.69 18.89 27.83
CA CYS A 301 -11.22 19.11 26.45
C CYS A 301 -12.19 18.48 25.45
N ASP A 302 -12.38 19.13 24.32
CA ASP A 302 -13.25 18.67 23.24
C ASP A 302 -12.52 18.62 21.89
N ASP A 303 -13.02 17.75 20.99
CA ASP A 303 -12.60 17.65 19.59
C ASP A 303 -11.10 17.42 19.37
N LEU A 304 -10.47 16.56 20.17
CA LEU A 304 -9.03 16.28 20.11
C LEU A 304 -8.72 14.84 19.69
N LEU A 305 -7.63 14.70 18.97
CA LEU A 305 -6.86 13.46 18.86
C LEU A 305 -5.58 13.60 19.69
N VAL A 306 -5.37 12.65 20.60
CA VAL A 306 -4.15 12.54 21.40
C VAL A 306 -3.49 11.21 21.11
N VAL A 307 -2.23 11.22 20.70
CA VAL A 307 -1.46 10.01 20.43
C VAL A 307 -0.15 10.06 21.19
N THR A 308 0.17 8.97 21.88
CA THR A 308 1.48 8.83 22.54
C THR A 308 2.24 7.63 21.98
N SER A 309 3.55 7.76 21.82
CA SER A 309 4.43 6.67 21.39
C SER A 309 5.83 6.90 21.91
N GLY A 310 6.32 6.03 22.80
CA GLY A 310 7.60 6.23 23.49
C GLY A 310 7.61 7.54 24.29
N SER A 311 8.50 8.46 23.93
CA SER A 311 8.58 9.81 24.55
C SER A 311 7.77 10.88 23.80
N ASP A 312 7.22 10.55 22.64
CA ASP A 312 6.56 11.53 21.77
C ASP A 312 5.06 11.59 22.02
N ILE A 313 4.52 12.81 21.97
CA ILE A 313 3.10 13.07 22.15
C ILE A 313 2.63 13.98 21.02
N LEU A 314 1.58 13.56 20.32
CA LEU A 314 0.83 14.38 19.38
C LEU A 314 -0.51 14.78 20.00
N ILE A 315 -0.83 16.05 19.93
CA ILE A 315 -2.16 16.58 20.25
C ILE A 315 -2.60 17.45 19.08
N MET A 316 -3.75 17.14 18.50
CA MET A 316 -4.29 17.92 17.38
C MET A 316 -5.84 17.86 17.38
N PRO A 317 -6.52 18.76 16.66
CA PRO A 317 -7.96 18.63 16.46
C PRO A 317 -8.32 17.33 15.74
N ASN A 318 -9.46 16.72 16.12
CA ASN A 318 -9.99 15.52 15.45
C ASN A 318 -10.37 15.72 13.99
N LYS A 319 -10.65 16.97 13.59
CA LYS A 319 -11.07 17.33 12.24
C LYS A 319 -10.12 18.34 11.63
N GLY A 320 -9.87 18.20 10.34
CA GLY A 320 -8.99 19.08 9.57
C GLY A 320 -7.90 18.28 8.83
N ASP A 321 -7.33 18.88 7.80
CA ASP A 321 -6.20 18.30 7.07
C ASP A 321 -4.89 18.89 7.60
N PHE A 322 -4.18 18.12 8.42
CA PHE A 322 -2.89 18.48 9.01
C PHE A 322 -1.73 17.66 8.40
N ASN A 323 -1.96 16.94 7.30
CA ASN A 323 -0.99 16.02 6.73
C ASN A 323 0.34 16.68 6.34
N ASN A 324 0.28 17.91 5.82
CA ASN A 324 1.49 18.66 5.43
C ASN A 324 2.30 19.10 6.65
N GLN A 325 1.62 19.61 7.68
CA GLN A 325 2.24 20.02 8.95
C GLN A 325 2.89 18.83 9.65
N LEU A 326 2.19 17.68 9.72
CA LEU A 326 2.72 16.44 10.30
C LEU A 326 3.97 15.97 9.57
N LYS A 327 3.97 15.99 8.23
CA LYS A 327 5.14 15.62 7.43
C LYS A 327 6.33 16.54 7.68
N GLU A 328 6.10 17.85 7.78
CA GLU A 328 7.14 18.84 8.07
C GLU A 328 7.73 18.61 9.46
N ILE A 329 6.87 18.48 10.49
CA ILE A 329 7.29 18.27 11.89
C ILE A 329 8.06 16.95 12.03
N ALA A 330 7.56 15.85 11.50
CA ALA A 330 8.25 14.57 11.54
C ALA A 330 9.65 14.63 10.89
N THR A 331 9.80 15.41 9.81
CA THR A 331 11.11 15.63 9.16
C THR A 331 12.08 16.43 10.05
N ARG A 332 11.58 17.35 10.89
CA ARG A 332 12.40 18.14 11.83
C ARG A 332 12.86 17.32 13.03
N ILE A 333 11.98 16.47 13.56
CA ILE A 333 12.27 15.62 14.74
C ILE A 333 13.27 14.51 14.38
N SER A 334 13.25 14.02 13.15
CA SER A 334 14.14 12.95 12.67
C SER A 334 15.57 13.42 12.32
N LYS A 335 15.91 14.69 12.55
CA LYS A 335 17.25 15.26 12.40
C LYS A 335 17.99 15.26 13.73
#